data_182a754f4b77cdde64f4b8e2d1cc969f
#
_entry.id   182a754f4b77cdde64f4b8e2d1cc969f
#
_cell.length_a   1.000
_cell.length_b   1.000
_cell.length_c   1.000
_cell.angle_alpha   90.00
_cell.angle_beta   90.00
_cell.angle_gamma   90.00
#
_symmetry.space_group_name_H-M   'P 1'
#
loop_
_entity.id
_entity.type
_entity.pdbx_description
1 polymer ?
#
loop_
_entity_poly.entity_id
_entity_poly.type
_entity_poly.pdbx_seq_one_letter_code
_entity_poly.pdbx_strand_id
1 'polypeptide(L)'
;MIRIGIIGENYQNDSCAFKAFMTPQYKSLIEFVPILSSLSGGVPPIEKVVRMMPVEIRKRQLNAVLCIFDLDREAKRVERNKWFSNFQKNVAVESIFFLAVMELEALILADIEKFNEIYAAKGQYSGNPKFQDDPKKELRTRTDTKEKAKRKYDENHAVEIFEQLRFDIVRKKHKGEDSFADFIDEFEEQFIAKDKRLKKI
;
A
#
# COMPACT_ATOMS: atom_id res chain seq x y z
N MET A 1 -16.58 13.90 2.10
CA MET A 1 -15.33 13.14 2.31
C MET A 1 -15.57 11.72 1.81
N ILE A 2 -14.72 11.23 0.92
CA ILE A 2 -14.83 9.87 0.36
C ILE A 2 -14.24 8.89 1.38
N ARG A 3 -14.94 7.79 1.67
CA ARG A 3 -14.45 6.73 2.57
C ARG A 3 -13.99 5.53 1.76
N ILE A 4 -12.69 5.21 1.83
CA ILE A 4 -12.08 4.12 1.07
C ILE A 4 -11.64 3.01 2.03
N GLY A 5 -12.25 1.82 1.87
CA GLY A 5 -11.82 0.62 2.58
C GLY A 5 -10.46 0.14 2.06
N ILE A 6 -9.55 -0.31 2.92
CA ILE A 6 -8.27 -0.90 2.51
C ILE A 6 -8.24 -2.38 2.87
N ILE A 7 -7.94 -3.22 1.88
CA ILE A 7 -7.70 -4.66 2.02
C ILE A 7 -6.24 -4.94 1.65
N GLY A 8 -5.45 -5.49 2.57
CA GLY A 8 -4.09 -5.97 2.34
C GLY A 8 -3.96 -7.45 2.70
N GLU A 9 -2.84 -8.06 2.40
CA GLU A 9 -2.50 -9.43 2.79
C GLU A 9 -2.32 -9.54 4.31
N ASN A 10 -1.74 -8.52 4.92
CA ASN A 10 -1.63 -8.36 6.36
C ASN A 10 -2.34 -7.09 6.80
N TYR A 11 -3.31 -7.23 7.71
CA TYR A 11 -4.10 -6.09 8.18
C TYR A 11 -3.24 -4.98 8.79
N GLN A 12 -2.29 -5.35 9.65
CA GLN A 12 -1.45 -4.37 10.35
C GLN A 12 -0.34 -3.83 9.46
N ASN A 13 0.40 -4.73 8.80
CA ASN A 13 1.63 -4.36 8.08
C ASN A 13 1.34 -3.74 6.71
N ASP A 14 0.20 -4.09 6.07
CA ASP A 14 -0.17 -3.52 4.78
C ASP A 14 -1.28 -2.50 4.92
N SER A 15 -2.48 -2.92 5.37
CA SER A 15 -3.65 -2.02 5.36
C SER A 15 -3.49 -0.83 6.31
N CYS A 16 -3.01 -1.06 7.55
CA CYS A 16 -2.80 0.03 8.51
C CYS A 16 -1.58 0.88 8.16
N ALA A 17 -0.49 0.27 7.67
CA ALA A 17 0.70 1.00 7.24
C ALA A 17 0.40 1.88 6.03
N PHE A 18 -0.26 1.34 5.02
CA PHE A 18 -0.63 2.12 3.83
C PHE A 18 -1.62 3.26 4.15
N LYS A 19 -2.58 3.01 5.07
CA LYS A 19 -3.42 4.09 5.61
C LYS A 19 -2.58 5.20 6.23
N ALA A 20 -1.61 4.86 7.09
CA ALA A 20 -0.75 5.84 7.75
C ALA A 20 0.01 6.70 6.72
N PHE A 21 0.50 6.07 5.65
CA PHE A 21 1.21 6.73 4.56
C PHE A 21 0.32 7.65 3.71
N MET A 22 -0.88 7.20 3.34
CA MET A 22 -1.77 7.94 2.44
C MET A 22 -2.55 9.07 3.14
N THR A 23 -2.88 8.89 4.42
CA THR A 23 -3.76 9.83 5.14
C THR A 23 -3.24 11.27 5.15
N PRO A 24 -1.96 11.58 5.42
CA PRO A 24 -1.47 12.96 5.44
C PRO A 24 -1.69 13.68 4.10
N GLN A 25 -1.54 12.97 2.98
CA GLN A 25 -1.67 13.51 1.63
C GLN A 25 -3.11 13.87 1.27
N TYR A 26 -4.09 13.06 1.72
CA TYR A 26 -5.48 13.17 1.26
C TYR A 26 -6.49 13.48 2.38
N LYS A 27 -6.04 13.83 3.61
CA LYS A 27 -6.88 13.97 4.82
C LYS A 27 -8.10 14.89 4.70
N SER A 28 -8.08 15.85 3.79
CA SER A 28 -9.22 16.77 3.57
C SER A 28 -10.29 16.22 2.63
N LEU A 29 -9.98 15.17 1.87
CA LEU A 29 -10.82 14.62 0.81
C LEU A 29 -11.23 13.17 1.09
N ILE A 30 -10.31 12.38 1.65
CA ILE A 30 -10.45 10.93 1.79
C ILE A 30 -10.19 10.48 3.23
N GLU A 31 -11.06 9.60 3.72
CA GLU A 31 -10.86 8.81 4.93
C GLU A 31 -10.52 7.37 4.54
N PHE A 32 -9.31 6.92 4.87
CA PHE A 32 -8.87 5.55 4.65
C PHE A 32 -9.23 4.67 5.85
N VAL A 33 -9.89 3.54 5.60
CA VAL A 33 -10.43 2.63 6.62
C VAL A 33 -9.92 1.20 6.38
N PRO A 34 -8.90 0.71 7.10
CA PRO A 34 -8.52 -0.70 7.04
C PRO A 34 -9.69 -1.60 7.39
N ILE A 35 -9.91 -2.66 6.61
CA ILE A 35 -11.03 -3.60 6.77
C ILE A 35 -10.57 -5.05 6.73
N LEU A 36 -11.45 -5.97 7.11
CA LEU A 36 -11.23 -7.42 7.05
C LEU A 36 -10.04 -7.93 7.88
N SER A 37 -9.81 -7.37 9.08
CA SER A 37 -8.72 -7.79 9.98
C SER A 37 -8.72 -9.30 10.29
N SER A 38 -9.87 -9.96 10.21
CA SER A 38 -10.00 -11.41 10.44
C SER A 38 -9.48 -12.29 9.29
N LEU A 39 -9.10 -11.68 8.15
CA LEU A 39 -8.56 -12.37 6.96
C LEU A 39 -7.06 -12.10 6.77
N SER A 40 -6.37 -11.59 7.79
CA SER A 40 -4.93 -11.31 7.74
C SER A 40 -4.09 -12.59 7.61
N GLY A 41 -2.95 -12.50 6.92
CA GLY A 41 -1.97 -13.60 6.79
C GLY A 41 -1.83 -14.17 5.38
N GLY A 42 -1.88 -13.32 4.38
CA GLY A 42 -1.75 -13.62 2.95
C GLY A 42 -2.95 -13.14 2.14
N VAL A 43 -2.92 -13.34 0.83
CA VAL A 43 -4.06 -12.95 -0.04
C VAL A 43 -5.34 -13.62 0.43
N PRO A 44 -6.34 -12.85 0.84
CA PRO A 44 -7.54 -13.43 1.41
C PRO A 44 -8.36 -14.18 0.34
N PRO A 45 -9.01 -15.32 0.70
CA PRO A 45 -9.87 -16.05 -0.23
C PRO A 45 -11.00 -15.16 -0.75
N ILE A 46 -11.12 -15.05 -2.07
CA ILE A 46 -12.05 -14.12 -2.74
C ILE A 46 -13.50 -14.35 -2.31
N GLU A 47 -13.93 -15.60 -2.14
CA GLU A 47 -15.30 -15.95 -1.75
C GLU A 47 -15.63 -15.45 -0.34
N LYS A 48 -14.65 -15.48 0.58
CA LYS A 48 -14.81 -14.93 1.93
C LYS A 48 -14.92 -13.41 1.89
N VAL A 49 -14.04 -12.77 1.10
CA VAL A 49 -14.04 -11.31 0.94
C VAL A 49 -15.38 -10.86 0.37
N VAL A 50 -15.80 -11.39 -0.77
CA VAL A 50 -17.06 -11.02 -1.43
C VAL A 50 -18.27 -11.19 -0.49
N ARG A 51 -18.29 -12.26 0.32
CA ARG A 51 -19.36 -12.49 1.29
C ARG A 51 -19.38 -11.46 2.42
N MET A 52 -18.23 -10.95 2.85
CA MET A 52 -18.12 -9.99 3.95
C MET A 52 -18.32 -8.54 3.50
N MET A 53 -18.03 -8.22 2.25
CA MET A 53 -18.03 -6.85 1.74
C MET A 53 -19.36 -6.09 1.90
N PRO A 54 -20.56 -6.68 1.66
CA PRO A 54 -21.83 -5.97 1.86
C PRO A 54 -22.01 -5.44 3.29
N VAL A 55 -21.53 -6.17 4.28
CA VAL A 55 -21.56 -5.79 5.70
C VAL A 55 -20.55 -4.67 5.97
N GLU A 56 -19.32 -4.81 5.50
CA GLU A 56 -18.27 -3.80 5.67
C GLU A 56 -18.64 -2.48 4.99
N ILE A 57 -19.14 -2.52 3.75
CA ILE A 57 -19.58 -1.35 3.00
C ILE A 57 -20.65 -0.59 3.79
N ARG A 58 -21.70 -1.27 4.24
CA ARG A 58 -22.81 -0.65 4.97
C ARG A 58 -22.38 -0.14 6.34
N LYS A 59 -21.69 -0.97 7.13
CA LYS A 59 -21.26 -0.64 8.50
C LYS A 59 -20.31 0.57 8.52
N ARG A 60 -19.42 0.65 7.54
CA ARG A 60 -18.39 1.69 7.47
C ARG A 60 -18.71 2.80 6.47
N GLN A 61 -19.84 2.70 5.78
CA GLN A 61 -20.27 3.67 4.75
C GLN A 61 -19.21 3.90 3.68
N LEU A 62 -18.64 2.81 3.15
CA LEU A 62 -17.57 2.88 2.17
C LEU A 62 -18.11 3.33 0.81
N ASN A 63 -17.39 4.25 0.17
CA ASN A 63 -17.64 4.69 -1.20
C ASN A 63 -16.81 3.90 -2.22
N ALA A 64 -15.65 3.39 -1.79
CA ALA A 64 -14.75 2.63 -2.63
C ALA A 64 -13.90 1.66 -1.80
N VAL A 65 -13.17 0.77 -2.48
CA VAL A 65 -12.21 -0.16 -1.86
C VAL A 65 -10.89 -0.14 -2.63
N LEU A 66 -9.80 -0.01 -1.90
CA LEU A 66 -8.44 -0.21 -2.37
C LEU A 66 -7.96 -1.59 -1.91
N CYS A 67 -7.55 -2.41 -2.87
CA CYS A 67 -6.88 -3.69 -2.61
C CYS A 67 -5.38 -3.52 -2.81
N ILE A 68 -4.57 -3.99 -1.85
CA ILE A 68 -3.10 -3.88 -1.86
C ILE A 68 -2.53 -5.28 -1.66
N PHE A 69 -1.85 -5.80 -2.68
CA PHE A 69 -1.21 -7.12 -2.59
C PHE A 69 0.21 -7.07 -3.11
N ASP A 70 1.04 -7.92 -2.55
CA ASP A 70 2.38 -8.16 -3.05
C ASP A 70 2.32 -9.05 -4.29
N LEU A 71 3.11 -8.69 -5.31
CA LEU A 71 3.26 -9.55 -6.49
C LEU A 71 4.18 -10.73 -6.18
N ASP A 72 5.17 -10.54 -5.32
CA ASP A 72 6.28 -11.44 -4.98
C ASP A 72 7.11 -11.86 -6.21
N ARG A 73 6.47 -12.29 -7.28
CA ARG A 73 7.09 -12.69 -8.55
C ARG A 73 6.09 -12.64 -9.69
N GLU A 74 6.59 -12.36 -10.88
CA GLU A 74 5.76 -12.16 -12.09
C GLU A 74 4.80 -13.32 -12.38
N ALA A 75 5.18 -14.56 -12.05
CA ALA A 75 4.32 -15.73 -12.22
C ALA A 75 2.97 -15.64 -11.47
N LYS A 76 2.86 -14.82 -10.43
CA LYS A 76 1.62 -14.62 -9.66
C LYS A 76 0.69 -13.54 -10.24
N ARG A 77 1.14 -12.72 -11.19
CA ARG A 77 0.38 -11.60 -11.74
C ARG A 77 -1.00 -12.00 -12.27
N VAL A 78 -1.06 -13.10 -13.02
CA VAL A 78 -2.33 -13.59 -13.57
C VAL A 78 -3.31 -13.96 -12.47
N GLU A 79 -2.83 -14.60 -11.41
CA GLU A 79 -3.65 -14.97 -10.25
C GLU A 79 -4.15 -13.73 -9.49
N ARG A 80 -3.29 -12.74 -9.22
CA ARG A 80 -3.64 -11.49 -8.56
C ARG A 80 -4.67 -10.69 -9.34
N ASN A 81 -4.46 -10.55 -10.66
CA ASN A 81 -5.40 -9.86 -11.54
C ASN A 81 -6.75 -10.58 -11.64
N LYS A 82 -6.75 -11.93 -11.68
CA LYS A 82 -7.99 -12.71 -11.63
C LYS A 82 -8.75 -12.51 -10.32
N TRP A 83 -8.03 -12.50 -9.20
CA TRP A 83 -8.62 -12.21 -7.90
C TRP A 83 -9.31 -10.86 -7.90
N PHE A 84 -8.61 -9.80 -8.34
CA PHE A 84 -9.14 -8.44 -8.38
C PHE A 84 -10.31 -8.29 -9.36
N SER A 85 -10.24 -8.90 -10.54
CA SER A 85 -11.35 -8.91 -11.50
C SER A 85 -12.60 -9.58 -10.92
N ASN A 86 -12.46 -10.66 -10.15
CA ASN A 86 -13.56 -11.27 -9.42
C ASN A 86 -14.10 -10.36 -8.33
N PHE A 87 -13.23 -9.66 -7.61
CA PHE A 87 -13.62 -8.69 -6.61
C PHE A 87 -14.48 -7.58 -7.24
N GLN A 88 -14.01 -6.94 -8.31
CA GLN A 88 -14.72 -5.86 -9.00
C GLN A 88 -16.12 -6.28 -9.50
N LYS A 89 -16.27 -7.49 -10.00
CA LYS A 89 -17.55 -8.01 -10.51
C LYS A 89 -18.59 -8.24 -9.41
N ASN A 90 -18.17 -8.47 -8.18
CA ASN A 90 -19.04 -8.93 -7.10
C ASN A 90 -19.19 -7.91 -5.96
N VAL A 91 -18.52 -6.76 -6.03
CA VAL A 91 -18.57 -5.72 -4.99
C VAL A 91 -19.25 -4.47 -5.54
N ALA A 92 -20.22 -3.92 -4.79
CA ALA A 92 -21.14 -2.87 -5.23
C ALA A 92 -20.56 -1.44 -5.14
N VAL A 93 -19.24 -1.28 -4.90
CA VAL A 93 -18.57 0.02 -4.84
C VAL A 93 -17.38 0.06 -5.79
N GLU A 94 -16.94 1.27 -6.16
CA GLU A 94 -15.73 1.43 -6.95
C GLU A 94 -14.54 0.76 -6.28
N SER A 95 -13.63 0.19 -7.06
CA SER A 95 -12.45 -0.47 -6.54
C SER A 95 -11.22 -0.19 -7.39
N ILE A 96 -10.09 -0.05 -6.72
CA ILE A 96 -8.79 0.16 -7.33
C ILE A 96 -7.79 -0.83 -6.74
N PHE A 97 -6.77 -1.19 -7.52
CA PHE A 97 -5.79 -2.19 -7.16
C PHE A 97 -4.38 -1.60 -7.17
N PHE A 98 -3.69 -1.73 -6.06
CA PHE A 98 -2.24 -1.54 -6.00
C PHE A 98 -1.57 -2.90 -5.86
N LEU A 99 -0.98 -3.38 -6.95
CA LEU A 99 -0.17 -4.59 -6.98
C LEU A 99 1.29 -4.16 -6.81
N ALA A 100 1.80 -4.24 -5.58
CA ALA A 100 3.17 -3.88 -5.29
C ALA A 100 4.12 -4.85 -5.99
N VAL A 101 4.89 -4.37 -6.96
CA VAL A 101 5.91 -5.18 -7.63
C VAL A 101 6.94 -5.62 -6.61
N MET A 102 7.15 -6.92 -6.47
CA MET A 102 7.85 -7.58 -5.38
C MET A 102 7.08 -7.47 -4.06
N GLU A 103 7.35 -6.47 -3.22
CA GLU A 103 6.77 -6.29 -1.88
C GLU A 103 6.51 -4.81 -1.58
N LEU A 104 5.57 -4.54 -0.68
CA LEU A 104 5.23 -3.18 -0.24
C LEU A 104 6.44 -2.43 0.37
N GLU A 105 7.39 -3.16 0.92
CA GLU A 105 8.66 -2.63 1.46
C GLU A 105 9.54 -1.93 0.42
N ALA A 106 9.30 -2.15 -0.86
CA ALA A 106 9.96 -1.38 -1.92
C ALA A 106 9.69 0.14 -1.79
N LEU A 107 8.54 0.53 -1.23
CA LEU A 107 8.25 1.94 -0.94
C LEU A 107 9.16 2.52 0.14
N ILE A 108 9.57 1.70 1.13
CA ILE A 108 10.53 2.10 2.16
C ILE A 108 11.90 2.34 1.53
N LEU A 109 12.34 1.48 0.59
CA LEU A 109 13.59 1.65 -0.14
C LEU A 109 13.59 2.91 -1.02
N ALA A 110 12.43 3.34 -1.50
CA ALA A 110 12.30 4.59 -2.25
C ALA A 110 12.63 5.81 -1.36
N ASP A 111 12.33 5.77 -0.08
CA ASP A 111 12.71 6.81 0.88
C ASP A 111 13.71 6.29 1.93
N ILE A 112 14.79 5.67 1.46
CA ILE A 112 15.82 5.07 2.32
C ILE A 112 16.47 6.06 3.29
N GLU A 113 16.49 7.35 2.97
CA GLU A 113 16.98 8.39 3.87
C GLU A 113 16.13 8.45 5.13
N LYS A 114 14.80 8.45 4.98
CA LYS A 114 13.88 8.46 6.12
C LYS A 114 13.98 7.16 6.94
N PHE A 115 14.10 6.00 6.29
CA PHE A 115 14.38 4.75 6.97
C PHE A 115 15.68 4.83 7.80
N ASN A 116 16.75 5.37 7.21
CA ASN A 116 18.01 5.55 7.92
C ASN A 116 17.90 6.48 9.13
N GLU A 117 17.10 7.54 9.05
CA GLU A 117 16.81 8.41 10.20
C GLU A 117 16.13 7.63 11.34
N ILE A 118 15.05 6.87 11.01
CA ILE A 118 14.27 6.10 11.99
C ILE A 118 15.13 5.05 12.70
N TYR A 119 15.99 4.37 11.95
CA TYR A 119 16.82 3.27 12.48
C TYR A 119 18.22 3.70 12.93
N ALA A 120 18.57 4.97 12.73
CA ALA A 120 19.93 5.48 12.81
C ALA A 120 20.92 4.62 11.98
N ALA A 121 20.43 4.13 10.83
CA ALA A 121 21.20 3.34 9.88
C ALA A 121 22.00 4.24 8.93
N LYS A 122 22.88 3.66 8.12
CA LYS A 122 23.75 4.39 7.19
C LYS A 122 23.67 3.78 5.78
N GLY A 123 24.12 4.55 4.82
CA GLY A 123 24.25 4.13 3.43
C GLY A 123 23.09 4.61 2.55
N GLN A 124 23.40 4.74 1.27
CA GLN A 124 22.42 5.09 0.24
C GLN A 124 21.86 3.82 -0.41
N TYR A 125 20.69 3.93 -1.01
CA TYR A 125 20.15 2.93 -1.91
C TYR A 125 20.20 3.50 -3.33
N SER A 126 21.02 2.89 -4.19
CA SER A 126 21.24 3.36 -5.58
C SER A 126 20.44 2.57 -6.62
N GLY A 127 19.83 1.46 -6.22
CA GLY A 127 18.97 0.65 -7.09
C GLY A 127 17.63 1.32 -7.41
N ASN A 128 16.91 0.77 -8.37
CA ASN A 128 15.50 1.10 -8.54
C ASN A 128 14.68 0.28 -7.53
N PRO A 129 13.98 0.92 -6.59
CA PRO A 129 13.24 0.22 -5.53
C PRO A 129 12.24 -0.79 -6.06
N LYS A 130 11.59 -0.49 -7.19
CA LYS A 130 10.62 -1.36 -7.86
C LYS A 130 11.19 -2.72 -8.28
N PHE A 131 12.48 -2.79 -8.59
CA PHE A 131 13.14 -4.01 -9.09
C PHE A 131 14.05 -4.69 -8.05
N GLN A 132 13.90 -4.34 -6.78
CA GLN A 132 14.59 -5.03 -5.70
C GLN A 132 13.93 -6.40 -5.47
N ASP A 133 14.64 -7.48 -5.68
CA ASP A 133 14.10 -8.85 -5.59
C ASP A 133 13.58 -9.21 -4.20
N ASP A 134 14.22 -8.70 -3.15
CA ASP A 134 13.84 -8.96 -1.75
C ASP A 134 14.03 -7.68 -0.93
N PRO A 135 13.05 -6.76 -0.97
CA PRO A 135 13.10 -5.50 -0.21
C PRO A 135 13.23 -5.72 1.31
N LYS A 136 12.55 -6.70 1.87
CA LYS A 136 12.62 -7.03 3.30
C LYS A 136 14.01 -7.45 3.71
N LYS A 137 14.66 -8.30 2.93
CA LYS A 137 16.05 -8.74 3.18
C LYS A 137 17.03 -7.57 3.11
N GLU A 138 16.84 -6.67 2.14
CA GLU A 138 17.66 -5.47 2.03
C GLU A 138 17.57 -4.59 3.28
N LEU A 139 16.34 -4.33 3.78
CA LEU A 139 16.10 -3.56 5.01
C LEU A 139 16.67 -4.26 6.25
N ARG A 140 16.51 -5.59 6.36
CA ARG A 140 17.11 -6.39 7.43
C ARG A 140 18.63 -6.32 7.42
N THR A 141 19.26 -6.45 6.25
CA THR A 141 20.71 -6.40 6.10
C THR A 141 21.29 -5.05 6.50
N ARG A 142 20.54 -3.96 6.31
CA ARG A 142 20.94 -2.60 6.73
C ARG A 142 20.90 -2.38 8.23
N THR A 143 20.21 -3.23 8.96
CA THR A 143 19.96 -3.07 10.40
C THR A 143 20.36 -4.31 11.21
N ASP A 144 21.11 -5.25 10.64
CA ASP A 144 21.40 -6.56 11.25
C ASP A 144 22.42 -6.51 12.40
N THR A 145 23.24 -5.45 12.48
CA THR A 145 24.23 -5.26 13.54
C THR A 145 24.09 -3.90 14.22
N LYS A 146 24.63 -3.78 15.46
CA LYS A 146 24.64 -2.53 16.24
C LYS A 146 25.52 -1.44 15.61
N GLU A 147 26.51 -1.82 14.81
CA GLU A 147 27.37 -0.90 14.07
C GLU A 147 26.63 -0.25 12.90
N LYS A 148 25.62 -0.95 12.35
CA LYS A 148 24.81 -0.48 11.21
C LYS A 148 23.61 0.33 11.63
N ALA A 149 22.93 -0.04 12.75
CA ALA A 149 21.72 0.62 13.19
C ALA A 149 21.49 0.49 14.70
N LYS A 150 20.71 1.40 15.27
CA LYS A 150 20.33 1.35 16.69
C LYS A 150 19.36 0.21 17.03
N ARG A 151 18.50 -0.17 16.08
CA ARG A 151 17.56 -1.29 16.22
C ARG A 151 17.50 -2.09 14.92
N LYS A 152 17.08 -3.35 15.00
CA LYS A 152 16.84 -4.18 13.81
C LYS A 152 15.50 -3.84 13.18
N TYR A 153 15.44 -3.92 11.87
CA TYR A 153 14.18 -3.85 11.13
C TYR A 153 13.31 -5.07 11.45
N ASP A 154 12.04 -4.79 11.70
CA ASP A 154 10.98 -5.79 11.88
C ASP A 154 9.73 -5.31 11.13
N GLU A 155 9.02 -6.21 10.48
CA GLU A 155 7.79 -5.90 9.72
C GLU A 155 6.68 -5.30 10.63
N ASN A 156 6.68 -5.64 11.91
CA ASN A 156 5.76 -5.04 12.88
C ASN A 156 5.96 -3.53 13.08
N HIS A 157 7.07 -2.98 12.59
CA HIS A 157 7.31 -1.53 12.57
C HIS A 157 6.70 -0.83 11.33
N ALA A 158 6.01 -1.55 10.44
CA ALA A 158 5.53 -1.01 9.18
C ALA A 158 4.71 0.28 9.35
N VAL A 159 3.75 0.31 10.27
CA VAL A 159 2.92 1.51 10.52
C VAL A 159 3.78 2.70 10.91
N GLU A 160 4.72 2.51 11.86
CA GLU A 160 5.64 3.57 12.33
C GLU A 160 6.52 4.11 11.18
N ILE A 161 6.98 3.23 10.31
CA ILE A 161 7.82 3.61 9.17
C ILE A 161 7.00 4.38 8.15
N PHE A 162 5.87 3.80 7.71
CA PHE A 162 5.02 4.35 6.66
C PHE A 162 4.43 5.71 7.04
N GLU A 163 4.11 5.95 8.32
CA GLU A 163 3.67 7.25 8.84
C GLU A 163 4.71 8.36 8.62
N GLN A 164 5.99 8.01 8.57
CA GLN A 164 7.10 8.95 8.46
C GLN A 164 7.66 9.07 7.03
N LEU A 165 7.33 8.16 6.10
CA LEU A 165 7.79 8.26 4.72
C LEU A 165 7.31 9.54 4.05
N ARG A 166 8.18 10.12 3.22
CA ARG A 166 7.89 11.32 2.43
C ARG A 166 7.21 10.93 1.13
N PHE A 167 5.90 11.15 1.05
CA PHE A 167 5.06 10.75 -0.09
C PHE A 167 5.64 11.17 -1.44
N ASP A 168 6.03 12.44 -1.59
CA ASP A 168 6.58 12.96 -2.85
C ASP A 168 7.91 12.30 -3.24
N ILE A 169 8.74 11.94 -2.25
CA ILE A 169 10.00 11.22 -2.50
C ILE A 169 9.72 9.80 -2.99
N VAL A 170 8.79 9.10 -2.33
CA VAL A 170 8.38 7.75 -2.74
C VAL A 170 7.81 7.78 -4.16
N ARG A 171 6.84 8.67 -4.44
CA ARG A 171 6.25 8.83 -5.78
C ARG A 171 7.30 9.13 -6.84
N LYS A 172 8.27 9.99 -6.55
CA LYS A 172 9.35 10.36 -7.48
C LYS A 172 10.31 9.20 -7.77
N LYS A 173 10.64 8.39 -6.76
CA LYS A 173 11.67 7.34 -6.89
C LYS A 173 11.10 5.98 -7.28
N HIS A 174 9.85 5.67 -6.91
CA HIS A 174 9.16 4.44 -7.29
C HIS A 174 8.25 4.70 -8.48
N LYS A 175 8.85 4.76 -9.68
CA LYS A 175 8.22 5.18 -10.94
C LYS A 175 8.36 4.16 -12.07
N GLY A 176 7.60 4.37 -13.14
CA GLY A 176 7.50 3.50 -14.31
C GLY A 176 6.21 2.68 -14.28
N GLU A 177 5.94 1.92 -15.31
CA GLU A 177 4.75 1.05 -15.42
C GLU A 177 4.58 0.15 -14.19
N ASP A 178 3.36 -0.01 -13.69
CA ASP A 178 3.03 -0.75 -12.47
C ASP A 178 3.75 -0.23 -11.19
N SER A 179 4.12 1.03 -11.15
CA SER A 179 4.78 1.62 -9.98
C SER A 179 3.78 2.26 -9.00
N PHE A 180 4.31 2.69 -7.85
CA PHE A 180 3.51 3.52 -6.93
C PHE A 180 3.12 4.86 -7.59
N ALA A 181 3.99 5.47 -8.41
CA ALA A 181 3.65 6.71 -9.11
C ALA A 181 2.49 6.50 -10.09
N ASP A 182 2.53 5.41 -10.86
CA ASP A 182 1.50 5.03 -11.82
C ASP A 182 0.16 4.75 -11.10
N PHE A 183 0.20 3.99 -10.01
CA PHE A 183 -0.96 3.78 -9.15
C PHE A 183 -1.54 5.10 -8.61
N ILE A 184 -0.71 6.05 -8.17
CA ILE A 184 -1.18 7.33 -7.64
C ILE A 184 -1.83 8.18 -8.75
N ASP A 185 -1.30 8.15 -9.97
CA ASP A 185 -1.89 8.85 -11.10
C ASP A 185 -3.30 8.31 -11.40
N GLU A 186 -3.48 6.99 -11.42
CA GLU A 186 -4.79 6.33 -11.57
C GLU A 186 -5.73 6.66 -10.40
N PHE A 187 -5.23 6.58 -9.17
CA PHE A 187 -5.99 6.87 -7.96
C PHE A 187 -6.50 8.33 -7.94
N GLU A 188 -5.65 9.28 -8.28
CA GLU A 188 -6.01 10.70 -8.33
C GLU A 188 -7.00 10.99 -9.46
N GLU A 189 -6.84 10.36 -10.61
CA GLU A 189 -7.81 10.47 -11.71
C GLU A 189 -9.19 9.95 -11.29
N GLN A 190 -9.23 8.78 -10.67
CA GLN A 190 -10.47 8.12 -10.28
C GLN A 190 -11.22 8.85 -9.16
N PHE A 191 -10.52 9.30 -8.11
CA PHE A 191 -11.16 9.80 -6.89
C PHE A 191 -11.03 11.32 -6.67
N ILE A 192 -9.98 11.96 -7.18
CA ILE A 192 -9.72 13.37 -6.94
C ILE A 192 -10.19 14.26 -8.10
N ALA A 193 -9.89 13.88 -9.34
CA ALA A 193 -10.27 14.68 -10.51
C ALA A 193 -11.78 14.72 -10.73
N LYS A 194 -12.49 13.64 -10.45
CA LYS A 194 -13.96 13.58 -10.53
C LYS A 194 -14.63 14.57 -9.55
N ASP A 195 -14.14 14.66 -8.30
CA ASP A 195 -14.68 15.59 -7.30
C ASP A 195 -14.46 17.06 -7.67
N LYS A 196 -13.32 17.39 -8.30
CA LYS A 196 -13.05 18.75 -8.80
C LYS A 196 -13.95 19.16 -9.96
N ARG A 197 -14.39 18.22 -10.80
CA ARG A 197 -15.35 18.50 -11.90
C ARG A 197 -16.74 18.79 -11.37
N LEU A 198 -17.17 18.09 -10.31
CA LEU A 198 -18.48 18.31 -9.66
C LEU A 198 -18.57 19.66 -8.93
N LYS A 199 -17.45 20.21 -8.44
CA LYS A 199 -17.42 21.52 -7.76
C LYS A 199 -17.33 22.72 -8.71
N LYS A 200 -17.23 22.50 -10.03
CA LYS A 200 -17.18 23.54 -11.07
C LYS A 200 -18.53 23.74 -11.80
N ILE A 201 -19.58 23.01 -11.41
CA ILE A 201 -20.96 23.16 -11.88
C ILE A 201 -21.77 23.82 -10.76
#